data_014ba3e436e5b207dcd6a4d0283abc2f
#
_entry.id   014ba3e436e5b207dcd6a4d0283abc2f
#
_cell.length_a   1.000
_cell.length_b   1.000
_cell.length_c   1.000
_cell.angle_alpha   90.00
_cell.angle_beta   90.00
_cell.angle_gamma   90.00
#
_symmetry.space_group_name_H-M   'P 1'
#
loop_
_entity.id
_entity.type
_entity.pdbx_description
1 polymer ?
#
loop_
_entity_poly.entity_id
_entity_poly.type
_entity_poly.pdbx_seq_one_letter_code
_entity_poly.pdbx_strand_id
1 'polypeptide(L)'
;STANVCAARDSLLADSAVIDGKKYVWRVQAYPNCYDSGEIAYDFLLGCDSGVGNSPYVSLQVMGRDADVELYRMSGYLFPNTLDPGLDAGDCSRTVFSPASSPDVICVGATGYRTSFVNYLGERKVYDNGQHGVRTPFSAMGPTLDGRTKPDVMAPGQNIISSYSTFFISNPKNINGPVQSDVRHFDYNGRTYAWNADAGTSMAAPVVTGAIALWLQANPRLTPADCLDIFSKTCTHYDTSLAYPNNLYGYGQIDVESGLREVLRRKAAGIREVDGHGENRLTDARIFLLDGRCAGTSQEGLPRGIYIKNGRKFVKR
;
A
#
# COMPACT_ATOMS: atom_id res chain seq x y z
N SER A 1 5.99 30.12 13.36
CA SER A 1 7.34 29.55 13.29
C SER A 1 7.38 28.22 14.02
N THR A 2 8.38 27.40 13.73
CA THR A 2 8.65 26.12 14.43
C THR A 2 8.62 26.28 15.94
N ALA A 3 9.31 27.29 16.46
CA ALA A 3 9.34 27.58 17.90
C ALA A 3 7.94 27.83 18.48
N ASN A 4 7.07 28.53 17.76
CA ASN A 4 5.70 28.79 18.22
C ASN A 4 4.85 27.52 18.24
N VAL A 5 4.99 26.65 17.22
CA VAL A 5 4.24 25.38 17.16
C VAL A 5 4.71 24.44 18.27
N CYS A 6 6.02 24.28 18.44
CA CYS A 6 6.58 23.40 19.49
C CYS A 6 6.29 23.91 20.92
N ALA A 7 6.13 25.22 21.11
CA ALA A 7 5.78 25.81 22.40
C ALA A 7 4.27 25.76 22.70
N ALA A 8 3.43 25.50 21.72
CA ALA A 8 1.98 25.40 21.91
C ALA A 8 1.62 24.11 22.65
N ARG A 9 0.43 24.12 23.29
CA ARG A 9 -0.10 22.91 23.92
C ARG A 9 -0.23 21.80 22.87
N ASP A 10 0.28 20.61 23.19
CA ASP A 10 0.32 19.43 22.30
C ASP A 10 1.04 19.69 20.97
N SER A 11 1.93 20.69 20.92
CA SER A 11 2.61 21.15 19.69
C SER A 11 1.65 21.43 18.53
N LEU A 12 0.45 21.93 18.83
CA LEU A 12 -0.62 22.20 17.88
C LEU A 12 -0.99 23.69 17.88
N LEU A 13 -0.96 24.32 16.71
CA LEU A 13 -1.54 25.63 16.45
C LEU A 13 -2.71 25.51 15.48
N ALA A 14 -3.79 26.21 15.74
CA ALA A 14 -4.93 26.33 14.84
C ALA A 14 -5.41 27.77 14.81
N ASP A 15 -5.86 28.21 13.62
CA ASP A 15 -6.42 29.53 13.42
C ASP A 15 -7.35 29.52 12.19
N SER A 16 -7.96 30.67 11.90
CA SER A 16 -8.84 30.84 10.74
C SER A 16 -8.72 32.23 10.16
N ALA A 17 -9.01 32.36 8.87
CA ALA A 17 -9.08 33.63 8.17
C ALA A 17 -10.29 33.64 7.23
N VAL A 18 -10.82 34.83 6.98
CA VAL A 18 -11.84 35.02 5.93
C VAL A 18 -11.19 35.69 4.73
N ILE A 19 -11.25 35.03 3.59
CA ILE A 19 -10.70 35.50 2.32
C ILE A 19 -11.83 35.45 1.29
N ASP A 20 -12.15 36.56 0.67
CA ASP A 20 -13.24 36.71 -0.29
C ASP A 20 -14.58 36.13 0.19
N GLY A 21 -14.92 36.40 1.47
CA GLY A 21 -16.15 35.94 2.10
C GLY A 21 -16.19 34.44 2.47
N LYS A 22 -15.13 33.70 2.23
CA LYS A 22 -14.99 32.29 2.61
C LYS A 22 -14.11 32.14 3.85
N LYS A 23 -14.54 31.34 4.79
CA LYS A 23 -13.77 31.03 5.99
C LYS A 23 -12.84 29.84 5.71
N TYR A 24 -11.55 30.10 5.87
CA TYR A 24 -10.50 29.09 5.87
C TYR A 24 -10.09 28.81 7.31
N VAL A 25 -9.98 27.52 7.62
CA VAL A 25 -9.50 27.05 8.92
C VAL A 25 -8.23 26.25 8.65
N TRP A 26 -7.18 26.53 9.42
CA TRP A 26 -5.94 25.77 9.31
C TRP A 26 -5.43 25.32 10.67
N ARG A 27 -4.69 24.23 10.67
CA ARG A 27 -3.95 23.75 11.83
C ARG A 27 -2.59 23.23 11.40
N VAL A 28 -1.61 23.42 12.27
CA VAL A 28 -0.24 22.90 12.13
C VAL A 28 0.10 22.17 13.40
N GLN A 29 0.53 20.94 13.29
CA GLN A 29 1.06 20.14 14.40
C GLN A 29 2.50 19.79 14.09
N ALA A 30 3.41 19.92 15.09
CA ALA A 30 4.79 19.53 14.98
C ALA A 30 5.07 18.30 15.86
N TYR A 31 5.91 17.40 15.38
CA TYR A 31 6.35 16.22 16.12
C TYR A 31 7.74 15.77 15.64
N PRO A 32 8.50 15.02 16.44
CA PRO A 32 9.75 14.43 15.97
C PRO A 32 9.51 13.54 14.76
N ASN A 33 10.36 13.66 13.74
CA ASN A 33 10.29 12.76 12.60
C ASN A 33 10.55 11.32 13.07
N CYS A 34 9.67 10.39 12.68
CA CYS A 34 9.79 8.98 13.09
C CYS A 34 10.95 8.25 12.38
N TYR A 35 11.47 8.81 11.30
CA TYR A 35 12.58 8.23 10.54
C TYR A 35 13.94 8.84 10.90
N ASP A 36 13.94 10.09 11.35
CA ASP A 36 15.14 10.78 11.85
C ASP A 36 14.78 11.66 13.05
N SER A 37 15.29 11.30 14.24
CA SER A 37 15.00 12.01 15.48
C SER A 37 15.62 13.42 15.56
N GLY A 38 16.50 13.78 14.63
CA GLY A 38 17.07 15.12 14.51
C GLY A 38 16.18 16.10 13.73
N GLU A 39 15.17 15.58 13.04
CA GLU A 39 14.29 16.34 12.20
C GLU A 39 12.90 16.56 12.85
N ILE A 40 12.23 17.60 12.41
CA ILE A 40 10.85 17.90 12.83
C ILE A 40 9.92 17.68 11.64
N ALA A 41 8.93 16.83 11.83
CA ALA A 41 7.82 16.66 10.90
C ALA A 41 6.64 17.57 11.28
N TYR A 42 5.89 17.99 10.28
CA TYR A 42 4.71 18.83 10.44
C TYR A 42 3.53 18.23 9.70
N ASP A 43 2.39 18.17 10.37
CA ASP A 43 1.10 18.03 9.71
C ASP A 43 0.47 19.39 9.53
N PHE A 44 0.23 19.78 8.28
CA PHE A 44 -0.52 20.97 7.93
C PHE A 44 -1.86 20.59 7.33
N LEU A 45 -2.94 21.06 7.93
CA LEU A 45 -4.29 20.87 7.43
C LEU A 45 -4.93 22.22 7.15
N LEU A 46 -5.46 22.35 5.93
CA LEU A 46 -6.23 23.51 5.50
C LEU A 46 -7.62 23.04 5.04
N GLY A 47 -8.66 23.65 5.57
CA GLY A 47 -10.05 23.43 5.18
C GLY A 47 -10.76 24.72 4.83
N CYS A 48 -11.84 24.64 4.04
CA CYS A 48 -12.71 25.75 3.73
C CYS A 48 -14.17 25.32 3.91
N ASP A 49 -14.96 26.12 4.60
CA ASP A 49 -16.36 25.81 4.97
C ASP A 49 -17.29 25.59 3.78
N SER A 50 -17.03 26.24 2.65
CA SER A 50 -17.88 26.19 1.45
C SER A 50 -17.42 25.20 0.39
N GLY A 51 -16.48 24.31 0.75
CA GLY A 51 -15.81 23.42 -0.21
C GLY A 51 -14.84 24.18 -1.14
N VAL A 52 -13.92 23.46 -1.74
CA VAL A 52 -12.84 24.03 -2.58
C VAL A 52 -13.30 24.31 -4.02
N GLY A 53 -14.61 24.48 -4.27
CA GLY A 53 -15.13 24.83 -5.58
C GLY A 53 -14.73 26.24 -6.01
N ASN A 54 -14.05 26.34 -7.11
CA ASN A 54 -13.85 27.51 -7.99
C ASN A 54 -13.31 28.82 -7.41
N SER A 55 -12.64 28.93 -6.25
CA SER A 55 -12.01 30.21 -5.83
C SER A 55 -11.60 30.25 -4.37
N PRO A 56 -10.81 31.21 -3.95
CA PRO A 56 -9.46 31.47 -4.42
C PRO A 56 -8.52 30.31 -4.03
N TYR A 57 -7.53 30.07 -4.84
CA TYR A 57 -6.47 29.12 -4.52
C TYR A 57 -5.63 29.72 -3.38
N VAL A 58 -5.33 28.89 -2.39
CA VAL A 58 -4.47 29.27 -1.27
C VAL A 58 -3.13 28.58 -1.48
N SER A 59 -2.05 29.36 -1.45
CA SER A 59 -0.70 28.83 -1.50
C SER A 59 -0.11 28.70 -0.10
N LEU A 60 0.73 27.70 0.11
CA LEU A 60 1.54 27.53 1.30
C LEU A 60 2.95 27.99 0.99
N GLN A 61 3.42 28.99 1.74
CA GLN A 61 4.81 29.41 1.70
C GLN A 61 5.56 28.86 2.89
N VAL A 62 6.60 28.06 2.61
CA VAL A 62 7.53 27.58 3.63
C VAL A 62 8.79 28.43 3.56
N MET A 63 9.20 28.98 4.68
CA MET A 63 10.40 29.81 4.82
C MET A 63 11.34 29.18 5.84
N GLY A 64 12.58 29.00 5.46
CA GLY A 64 13.65 28.48 6.31
C GLY A 64 14.99 29.13 6.02
N ARG A 65 15.97 28.88 6.86
CA ARG A 65 17.38 29.20 6.61
C ARG A 65 18.18 27.91 6.81
N ASP A 66 19.01 27.59 5.82
CA ASP A 66 19.84 26.39 5.85
C ASP A 66 19.03 25.11 6.17
N ALA A 67 17.83 25.00 5.57
CA ALA A 67 16.91 23.92 5.79
C ALA A 67 16.52 23.29 4.44
N ASP A 68 16.60 21.98 4.37
CA ASP A 68 15.97 21.19 3.31
C ASP A 68 14.56 20.84 3.75
N VAL A 69 13.58 21.03 2.86
CA VAL A 69 12.15 20.85 3.19
C VAL A 69 11.49 19.99 2.12
N GLU A 70 10.92 18.89 2.56
CA GLU A 70 10.09 18.04 1.71
C GLU A 70 8.61 18.22 2.07
N LEU A 71 7.77 18.44 1.06
CA LEU A 71 6.34 18.65 1.23
C LEU A 71 5.55 17.52 0.54
N TYR A 72 4.76 16.79 1.30
CA TYR A 72 3.93 15.71 0.81
C TYR A 72 2.44 16.02 0.97
N ARG A 73 1.70 15.88 -0.12
CA ARG A 73 0.24 15.98 -0.09
C ARG A 73 -0.39 14.66 0.34
N MET A 74 -1.11 14.68 1.45
CA MET A 74 -1.81 13.51 1.99
C MET A 74 -3.27 13.40 1.51
N SER A 75 -3.93 14.57 1.31
CA SER A 75 -5.32 14.63 0.84
C SER A 75 -5.57 15.95 0.10
N GLY A 76 -6.74 16.08 -0.54
CA GLY A 76 -7.06 17.27 -1.33
C GLY A 76 -6.36 17.31 -2.68
N TYR A 77 -6.23 18.48 -3.26
CA TYR A 77 -5.61 18.71 -4.55
C TYR A 77 -4.49 19.74 -4.44
N LEU A 78 -3.35 19.47 -5.08
CA LEU A 78 -2.35 20.48 -5.42
C LEU A 78 -2.54 20.86 -6.88
N PHE A 79 -2.60 22.15 -7.14
CA PHE A 79 -2.70 22.65 -8.51
C PHE A 79 -1.30 22.83 -9.10
N PRO A 80 -1.14 22.64 -10.42
CA PRO A 80 0.09 22.98 -11.09
C PRO A 80 0.33 24.49 -11.03
N ASN A 81 1.58 24.91 -11.14
CA ASN A 81 1.99 26.33 -11.10
C ASN A 81 1.60 27.15 -12.33
N THR A 82 0.71 26.64 -13.18
CA THR A 82 0.22 27.35 -14.39
C THR A 82 -0.53 28.64 -14.07
N LEU A 83 -1.09 28.76 -12.86
CA LEU A 83 -1.80 29.97 -12.40
C LEU A 83 -0.84 31.02 -11.85
N ASP A 84 0.28 30.62 -11.27
CA ASP A 84 1.35 31.45 -10.80
C ASP A 84 2.70 30.73 -11.02
N PRO A 85 3.45 31.11 -12.05
CA PRO A 85 4.73 30.48 -12.35
C PRO A 85 5.80 30.71 -11.28
N GLY A 86 5.58 31.59 -10.30
CA GLY A 86 6.45 31.78 -9.15
C GLY A 86 6.31 30.71 -8.07
N LEU A 87 5.33 29.79 -8.20
CA LEU A 87 5.10 28.68 -7.29
C LEU A 87 5.66 27.38 -7.86
N ASP A 88 6.09 26.48 -6.98
CA ASP A 88 6.47 25.14 -7.37
C ASP A 88 5.27 24.31 -7.81
N ALA A 89 5.45 23.54 -8.90
CA ALA A 89 4.43 22.61 -9.38
C ALA A 89 4.38 21.31 -8.57
N GLY A 90 5.45 20.99 -7.86
CA GLY A 90 5.66 19.66 -7.30
C GLY A 90 5.87 18.59 -8.38
N ASP A 91 6.24 17.41 -7.97
CA ASP A 91 6.36 16.24 -8.82
C ASP A 91 5.67 15.01 -8.21
N CYS A 92 5.72 13.88 -8.90
CA CYS A 92 5.13 12.63 -8.40
C CYS A 92 6.20 11.67 -7.85
N SER A 93 7.46 12.08 -7.72
CA SER A 93 8.51 11.26 -7.11
C SER A 93 8.29 11.11 -5.61
N ARG A 94 8.86 10.05 -5.03
CA ARG A 94 8.81 9.79 -3.58
C ARG A 94 7.39 9.78 -2.99
N THR A 95 6.40 9.30 -3.76
CA THR A 95 4.99 9.29 -3.35
C THR A 95 4.54 7.97 -2.75
N VAL A 96 5.46 7.02 -2.53
CA VAL A 96 5.15 5.76 -1.83
C VAL A 96 4.94 6.04 -0.35
N PHE A 97 3.73 5.76 0.11
CA PHE A 97 3.24 6.08 1.44
C PHE A 97 3.51 4.97 2.46
N SER A 98 3.67 5.33 3.73
CA SER A 98 3.76 4.36 4.83
C SER A 98 2.41 3.62 5.00
N PRO A 99 2.40 2.29 5.27
CA PRO A 99 3.55 1.44 5.57
C PRO A 99 4.27 0.82 4.37
N ALA A 100 3.83 1.09 3.13
CA ALA A 100 4.40 0.47 1.93
C ALA A 100 5.87 0.87 1.66
N SER A 101 6.31 2.01 2.22
CA SER A 101 7.71 2.45 2.19
C SER A 101 8.64 1.66 3.09
N SER A 102 8.14 0.82 4.00
CA SER A 102 8.96 -0.03 4.88
C SER A 102 9.83 -1.02 4.08
N PRO A 103 11.08 -1.29 4.53
CA PRO A 103 11.94 -2.27 3.88
C PRO A 103 11.36 -3.70 3.91
N ASP A 104 10.60 -4.04 4.94
CA ASP A 104 10.07 -5.39 5.17
C ASP A 104 8.71 -5.64 4.50
N VAL A 105 8.16 -4.65 3.81
CA VAL A 105 6.86 -4.70 3.14
C VAL A 105 7.04 -4.74 1.62
N ILE A 106 6.35 -5.66 0.97
CA ILE A 106 6.25 -5.69 -0.48
C ILE A 106 5.27 -4.60 -0.94
N CYS A 107 5.81 -3.56 -1.54
CA CYS A 107 5.05 -2.44 -2.09
C CYS A 107 4.55 -2.77 -3.49
N VAL A 108 3.24 -2.64 -3.71
CA VAL A 108 2.60 -2.98 -4.97
C VAL A 108 2.11 -1.72 -5.69
N GLY A 109 2.59 -1.52 -6.90
CA GLY A 109 2.06 -0.51 -7.80
C GLY A 109 0.95 -1.07 -8.71
N ALA A 110 0.24 -0.19 -9.40
CA ALA A 110 -0.89 -0.54 -10.25
C ALA A 110 -0.61 -0.33 -11.73
N THR A 111 -0.98 -1.33 -12.54
CA THR A 111 -1.03 -1.23 -14.01
C THR A 111 -2.46 -1.24 -14.51
N GLY A 112 -2.65 -0.73 -15.72
CA GLY A 112 -3.89 -0.87 -16.47
C GLY A 112 -4.19 -2.35 -16.77
N TYR A 113 -5.49 -2.67 -16.83
CA TYR A 113 -5.96 -4.01 -17.19
C TYR A 113 -7.08 -3.93 -18.22
N ARG A 114 -8.19 -3.32 -17.86
CA ARG A 114 -9.31 -3.05 -18.78
C ARG A 114 -9.68 -1.57 -18.70
N THR A 115 -10.07 -1.00 -19.82
CA THR A 115 -10.45 0.42 -19.90
C THR A 115 -11.96 0.63 -19.77
N SER A 116 -12.75 -0.44 -19.81
CA SER A 116 -14.21 -0.38 -19.69
C SER A 116 -14.79 -1.69 -19.16
N PHE A 117 -16.01 -1.60 -18.64
CA PHE A 117 -16.84 -2.75 -18.28
C PHE A 117 -18.34 -2.44 -18.56
N VAL A 118 -19.19 -3.44 -18.51
CA VAL A 118 -20.64 -3.28 -18.57
C VAL A 118 -21.19 -3.41 -17.16
N ASN A 119 -21.96 -2.42 -16.70
CA ASN A 119 -22.58 -2.44 -15.39
C ASN A 119 -23.88 -3.27 -15.36
N TYR A 120 -24.48 -3.42 -14.18
CA TYR A 120 -25.70 -4.18 -13.96
C TYR A 120 -26.94 -3.64 -14.72
N LEU A 121 -26.89 -2.38 -15.16
CA LEU A 121 -27.94 -1.76 -16.01
C LEU A 121 -27.73 -2.02 -17.51
N GLY A 122 -26.67 -2.75 -17.89
CA GLY A 122 -26.29 -2.96 -19.29
C GLY A 122 -25.55 -1.77 -19.92
N GLU A 123 -25.16 -0.77 -19.14
CA GLU A 123 -24.45 0.40 -19.61
C GLU A 123 -22.94 0.16 -19.65
N ARG A 124 -22.30 0.56 -20.74
CA ARG A 124 -20.84 0.55 -20.82
C ARG A 124 -20.26 1.73 -20.07
N LYS A 125 -19.47 1.45 -19.06
CA LYS A 125 -18.69 2.42 -18.30
C LYS A 125 -17.25 2.40 -18.80
N VAL A 126 -16.71 3.59 -19.06
CA VAL A 126 -15.32 3.76 -19.53
C VAL A 126 -14.55 4.54 -18.48
N TYR A 127 -13.51 3.91 -17.94
CA TYR A 127 -12.55 4.52 -17.04
C TYR A 127 -11.15 4.12 -17.53
N ASP A 128 -10.59 4.99 -18.38
CA ASP A 128 -9.30 4.74 -19.01
C ASP A 128 -8.19 5.51 -18.30
N ASN A 129 -7.42 4.79 -17.49
CA ASN A 129 -6.20 5.30 -16.84
C ASN A 129 -4.94 4.62 -17.42
N GLY A 130 -5.01 4.17 -18.65
CA GLY A 130 -3.91 3.51 -19.34
C GLY A 130 -4.24 2.08 -19.78
N GLN A 131 -3.47 1.63 -20.76
CA GLN A 131 -3.62 0.31 -21.37
C GLN A 131 -3.07 -0.81 -20.48
N HIS A 132 -3.32 -2.05 -20.89
CA HIS A 132 -2.82 -3.24 -20.22
C HIS A 132 -1.30 -3.20 -20.03
N GLY A 133 -0.84 -3.42 -18.80
CA GLY A 133 0.56 -3.42 -18.41
C GLY A 133 1.21 -2.05 -18.24
N VAL A 134 0.55 -0.96 -18.67
CA VAL A 134 1.04 0.40 -18.47
C VAL A 134 0.73 0.86 -17.04
N ARG A 135 1.70 1.50 -16.38
CA ARG A 135 1.51 2.08 -15.05
C ARG A 135 0.36 3.10 -15.07
N THR A 136 -0.57 2.97 -14.14
CA THR A 136 -1.67 3.92 -14.01
C THR A 136 -1.19 5.25 -13.42
N PRO A 137 -1.78 6.40 -13.79
CA PRO A 137 -1.38 7.72 -13.28
C PRO A 137 -1.46 7.84 -11.75
N PHE A 138 -2.36 7.13 -11.10
CA PHE A 138 -2.55 7.15 -9.66
C PHE A 138 -1.55 6.24 -8.90
N SER A 139 -0.80 5.40 -9.59
CA SER A 139 0.19 4.53 -8.93
C SER A 139 1.35 5.37 -8.41
N ALA A 140 1.59 5.32 -7.11
CA ALA A 140 2.74 5.95 -6.47
C ALA A 140 4.05 5.41 -7.03
N MET A 141 5.10 6.23 -6.96
CA MET A 141 6.43 5.86 -7.41
C MET A 141 7.51 6.31 -6.42
N GLY A 142 8.63 5.59 -6.45
CA GLY A 142 9.79 5.86 -5.64
C GLY A 142 10.66 7.01 -6.18
N PRO A 143 11.89 7.09 -5.65
CA PRO A 143 12.43 6.26 -4.57
C PRO A 143 11.77 6.56 -3.21
N THR A 144 12.06 5.76 -2.19
CA THR A 144 11.80 6.14 -0.80
C THR A 144 12.75 7.26 -0.38
N LEU A 145 12.50 7.90 0.78
CA LEU A 145 13.36 8.97 1.31
C LEU A 145 14.81 8.52 1.49
N ASP A 146 15.01 7.28 1.92
CA ASP A 146 16.31 6.64 2.07
C ASP A 146 16.89 6.05 0.76
N GLY A 147 16.30 6.38 -0.39
CA GLY A 147 16.81 6.06 -1.73
C GLY A 147 16.50 4.65 -2.23
N ARG A 148 15.73 3.83 -1.50
CA ARG A 148 15.36 2.48 -1.97
C ARG A 148 14.36 2.54 -3.13
N THR A 149 14.53 1.63 -4.08
CA THR A 149 13.57 1.45 -5.17
C THR A 149 12.24 0.91 -4.64
N LYS A 150 11.16 1.61 -4.94
CA LYS A 150 9.77 1.22 -4.74
C LYS A 150 8.92 1.77 -5.93
N PRO A 151 7.79 1.11 -6.29
CA PRO A 151 7.26 -0.13 -5.75
C PRO A 151 8.20 -1.32 -5.99
N ASP A 152 7.95 -2.45 -5.31
CA ASP A 152 8.72 -3.67 -5.57
C ASP A 152 8.18 -4.40 -6.79
N VAL A 153 6.86 -4.40 -7.00
CA VAL A 153 6.19 -5.15 -8.07
C VAL A 153 4.92 -4.43 -8.50
N MET A 154 4.51 -4.63 -9.75
CA MET A 154 3.24 -4.15 -10.28
C MET A 154 2.22 -5.28 -10.39
N ALA A 155 0.95 -4.93 -10.30
CA ALA A 155 -0.16 -5.81 -10.62
C ALA A 155 -1.33 -5.02 -11.24
N PRO A 156 -2.27 -5.69 -11.95
CA PRO A 156 -3.47 -5.04 -12.45
C PRO A 156 -4.26 -4.36 -11.33
N GLY A 157 -4.53 -3.06 -11.47
CA GLY A 157 -5.23 -2.26 -10.48
C GLY A 157 -6.33 -1.37 -11.06
N GLN A 158 -6.68 -1.53 -12.35
CA GLN A 158 -7.69 -0.71 -13.01
C GLN A 158 -8.90 -1.56 -13.41
N ASN A 159 -10.10 -1.10 -13.04
CA ASN A 159 -11.38 -1.75 -13.31
C ASN A 159 -11.37 -3.24 -12.90
N ILE A 160 -10.84 -3.52 -11.73
CA ILE A 160 -10.80 -4.86 -11.15
C ILE A 160 -12.18 -5.20 -10.61
N ILE A 161 -12.74 -6.29 -11.11
CA ILE A 161 -14.07 -6.76 -10.67
C ILE A 161 -13.88 -7.71 -9.51
N SER A 162 -14.48 -7.36 -8.37
CA SER A 162 -14.40 -8.14 -7.14
C SER A 162 -15.71 -8.08 -6.37
N SER A 163 -15.90 -8.99 -5.42
CA SER A 163 -17.03 -8.94 -4.48
C SER A 163 -16.81 -7.85 -3.46
N TYR A 164 -17.89 -7.24 -2.98
CA TYR A 164 -17.83 -6.30 -1.87
C TYR A 164 -18.97 -6.50 -0.88
N SER A 165 -18.90 -5.80 0.25
CA SER A 165 -19.74 -6.08 1.41
C SER A 165 -21.24 -5.89 1.15
N THR A 166 -22.05 -6.93 1.43
CA THR A 166 -23.51 -6.82 1.42
C THR A 166 -24.02 -5.77 2.42
N PHE A 167 -23.28 -5.49 3.50
CA PHE A 167 -23.66 -4.43 4.45
C PHE A 167 -23.55 -3.04 3.85
N PHE A 168 -22.65 -2.83 2.90
CA PHE A 168 -22.57 -1.58 2.16
C PHE A 168 -23.82 -1.38 1.28
N ILE A 169 -24.24 -2.43 0.56
CA ILE A 169 -25.42 -2.39 -0.32
C ILE A 169 -26.69 -2.12 0.47
N SER A 170 -26.86 -2.79 1.63
CA SER A 170 -28.05 -2.70 2.47
C SER A 170 -28.04 -1.53 3.45
N ASN A 171 -26.97 -0.70 3.47
CA ASN A 171 -26.87 0.43 4.39
C ASN A 171 -27.88 1.52 4.00
N PRO A 172 -28.85 1.85 4.87
CA PRO A 172 -29.86 2.88 4.57
C PRO A 172 -29.28 4.30 4.42
N LYS A 173 -28.03 4.50 4.85
CA LYS A 173 -27.28 5.75 4.62
C LYS A 173 -26.59 5.80 3.25
N ASN A 174 -26.57 4.68 2.54
CA ASN A 174 -26.09 4.64 1.15
C ASN A 174 -27.20 5.19 0.22
N ILE A 175 -27.27 6.50 0.17
CA ILE A 175 -28.29 7.26 -0.57
C ILE A 175 -28.27 7.00 -2.09
N ASN A 176 -27.20 6.45 -2.61
CA ASN A 176 -27.05 6.21 -4.04
C ASN A 176 -27.57 4.84 -4.49
N GLY A 177 -28.08 4.01 -3.56
CA GLY A 177 -28.49 2.64 -3.89
C GLY A 177 -27.33 1.82 -4.48
N PRO A 178 -27.62 0.89 -5.40
CA PRO A 178 -26.59 0.18 -6.14
C PRO A 178 -25.74 1.17 -6.92
N VAL A 179 -24.41 1.12 -6.73
CA VAL A 179 -23.49 2.04 -7.38
C VAL A 179 -23.32 1.70 -8.86
N GLN A 180 -23.11 2.72 -9.69
CA GLN A 180 -23.00 2.54 -11.15
C GLN A 180 -21.81 1.70 -11.61
N SER A 181 -20.84 1.48 -10.72
CA SER A 181 -19.71 0.57 -10.92
C SER A 181 -20.03 -0.90 -10.63
N ASP A 182 -21.25 -1.21 -10.12
CA ASP A 182 -21.68 -2.59 -9.94
C ASP A 182 -21.86 -3.28 -11.30
N VAL A 183 -21.22 -4.42 -11.44
CA VAL A 183 -21.29 -5.23 -12.67
C VAL A 183 -22.48 -6.16 -12.63
N ARG A 184 -22.74 -6.75 -11.45
CA ARG A 184 -23.84 -7.70 -11.25
C ARG A 184 -24.26 -7.74 -9.80
N HIS A 185 -25.58 -7.91 -9.56
CA HIS A 185 -26.16 -8.26 -8.27
C HIS A 185 -26.67 -9.69 -8.29
N PHE A 186 -26.71 -10.33 -7.11
CA PHE A 186 -27.37 -11.62 -6.92
C PHE A 186 -27.83 -11.74 -5.46
N ASP A 187 -28.91 -12.48 -5.26
CA ASP A 187 -29.47 -12.71 -3.93
C ASP A 187 -29.10 -14.11 -3.43
N TYR A 188 -28.69 -14.18 -2.16
CA TYR A 188 -28.42 -15.44 -1.48
C TYR A 188 -28.76 -15.33 0.01
N ASN A 189 -29.51 -16.28 0.54
CA ASN A 189 -29.95 -16.31 1.94
C ASN A 189 -30.57 -14.99 2.44
N GLY A 190 -31.45 -14.40 1.63
CA GLY A 190 -32.16 -13.14 1.95
C GLY A 190 -31.29 -11.89 1.98
N ARG A 191 -30.11 -11.94 1.39
CA ARG A 191 -29.22 -10.79 1.24
C ARG A 191 -28.79 -10.59 -0.20
N THR A 192 -28.66 -9.34 -0.60
CA THR A 192 -28.11 -8.97 -1.90
C THR A 192 -26.60 -8.83 -1.84
N TYR A 193 -25.93 -9.44 -2.78
CA TYR A 193 -24.47 -9.35 -3.01
C TYR A 193 -24.21 -8.72 -4.35
N ALA A 194 -23.04 -8.11 -4.50
CA ALA A 194 -22.63 -7.52 -5.76
C ALA A 194 -21.18 -7.83 -6.13
N TRP A 195 -20.94 -7.79 -7.42
CA TRP A 195 -19.61 -7.66 -8.00
C TRP A 195 -19.45 -6.21 -8.46
N ASN A 196 -18.41 -5.55 -8.00
CA ASN A 196 -18.11 -4.15 -8.30
C ASN A 196 -16.80 -4.03 -9.04
N ALA A 197 -16.72 -3.10 -9.97
CA ALA A 197 -15.49 -2.73 -10.65
C ALA A 197 -14.89 -1.51 -9.97
N ASP A 198 -13.65 -1.63 -9.49
CA ASP A 198 -12.94 -0.55 -8.80
C ASP A 198 -11.51 -0.42 -9.31
N ALA A 199 -10.86 0.71 -9.01
CA ALA A 199 -9.51 1.01 -9.44
C ALA A 199 -8.67 1.58 -8.29
N GLY A 200 -7.41 1.19 -8.24
CA GLY A 200 -6.46 1.64 -7.24
C GLY A 200 -5.35 0.62 -7.00
N THR A 201 -4.28 1.04 -6.38
CA THR A 201 -3.26 0.12 -5.85
C THR A 201 -3.85 -0.80 -4.78
N SER A 202 -4.95 -0.39 -4.14
CA SER A 202 -5.75 -1.23 -3.23
C SER A 202 -6.34 -2.47 -3.92
N MET A 203 -6.55 -2.43 -5.24
CA MET A 203 -7.02 -3.55 -6.06
C MET A 203 -5.85 -4.37 -6.62
N ALA A 204 -4.70 -3.76 -6.81
CA ALA A 204 -3.47 -4.44 -7.24
C ALA A 204 -2.83 -5.28 -6.11
N ALA A 205 -2.80 -4.76 -4.89
CA ALA A 205 -2.16 -5.42 -3.75
C ALA A 205 -2.74 -6.83 -3.46
N PRO A 206 -4.07 -7.07 -3.44
CA PRO A 206 -4.61 -8.40 -3.22
C PRO A 206 -4.31 -9.39 -4.36
N VAL A 207 -4.02 -8.95 -5.57
CA VAL A 207 -3.55 -9.83 -6.66
C VAL A 207 -2.19 -10.41 -6.30
N VAL A 208 -1.26 -9.56 -5.84
CA VAL A 208 0.07 -10.01 -5.36
C VAL A 208 -0.06 -10.86 -4.11
N THR A 209 -0.92 -10.48 -3.17
CA THR A 209 -1.18 -11.27 -1.96
C THR A 209 -1.69 -12.66 -2.29
N GLY A 210 -2.63 -12.79 -3.23
CA GLY A 210 -3.15 -14.08 -3.69
C GLY A 210 -2.08 -14.92 -4.39
N ALA A 211 -1.22 -14.30 -5.20
CA ALA A 211 -0.09 -14.97 -5.83
C ALA A 211 0.89 -15.54 -4.79
N ILE A 212 1.28 -14.71 -3.82
CA ILE A 212 2.20 -15.12 -2.75
C ILE A 212 1.56 -16.21 -1.87
N ALA A 213 0.24 -16.16 -1.63
CA ALA A 213 -0.46 -17.22 -0.91
C ALA A 213 -0.37 -18.58 -1.62
N LEU A 214 -0.52 -18.62 -2.94
CA LEU A 214 -0.30 -19.82 -3.76
C LEU A 214 1.16 -20.29 -3.69
N TRP A 215 2.12 -19.37 -3.74
CA TRP A 215 3.53 -19.68 -3.62
C TRP A 215 3.89 -20.25 -2.25
N LEU A 216 3.32 -19.68 -1.17
CA LEU A 216 3.46 -20.19 0.20
C LEU A 216 2.81 -21.57 0.39
N GLN A 217 1.71 -21.87 -0.30
CA GLN A 217 1.15 -23.22 -0.32
C GLN A 217 2.14 -24.22 -0.93
N ALA A 218 2.86 -23.83 -1.98
CA ALA A 218 3.89 -24.65 -2.59
C ALA A 218 5.16 -24.75 -1.74
N ASN A 219 5.60 -23.64 -1.12
CA ASN A 219 6.74 -23.57 -0.20
C ASN A 219 6.45 -22.67 1.00
N PRO A 220 6.02 -23.22 2.15
CA PRO A 220 5.68 -22.43 3.35
C PRO A 220 6.84 -21.68 4.01
N ARG A 221 8.06 -21.82 3.52
CA ARG A 221 9.27 -21.18 4.07
C ARG A 221 9.71 -19.94 3.30
N LEU A 222 8.94 -19.50 2.30
CA LEU A 222 9.26 -18.30 1.55
C LEU A 222 9.27 -17.07 2.48
N THR A 223 10.29 -16.27 2.31
CA THR A 223 10.46 -14.97 2.97
C THR A 223 10.11 -13.82 2.00
N PRO A 224 9.92 -12.59 2.47
CA PRO A 224 9.79 -11.43 1.59
C PRO A 224 10.97 -11.29 0.62
N ALA A 225 12.19 -11.54 1.07
CA ALA A 225 13.39 -11.50 0.22
C ALA A 225 13.35 -12.56 -0.89
N ASP A 226 12.86 -13.77 -0.60
CA ASP A 226 12.64 -14.80 -1.62
C ASP A 226 11.62 -14.36 -2.67
N CYS A 227 10.56 -13.66 -2.24
CA CYS A 227 9.57 -13.12 -3.16
C CYS A 227 10.18 -12.06 -4.08
N LEU A 228 11.01 -11.15 -3.56
CA LEU A 228 11.71 -10.15 -4.36
C LEU A 228 12.66 -10.81 -5.39
N ASP A 229 13.37 -11.84 -4.99
CA ASP A 229 14.23 -12.61 -5.90
C ASP A 229 13.40 -13.39 -6.96
N ILE A 230 12.22 -13.87 -6.64
CA ILE A 230 11.30 -14.47 -7.61
C ILE A 230 10.80 -13.38 -8.59
N PHE A 231 10.39 -12.22 -8.10
CA PHE A 231 9.98 -11.11 -8.97
C PHE A 231 11.07 -10.73 -9.96
N SER A 232 12.33 -10.63 -9.51
CA SER A 232 13.45 -10.28 -10.38
C SER A 232 13.66 -11.24 -11.56
N LYS A 233 13.20 -12.48 -11.45
CA LYS A 233 13.37 -13.53 -12.45
C LYS A 233 12.15 -13.79 -13.30
N THR A 234 10.97 -13.38 -12.83
CA THR A 234 9.70 -13.86 -13.41
C THR A 234 8.73 -12.76 -13.82
N CYS A 235 8.90 -11.52 -13.34
CA CYS A 235 8.02 -10.44 -13.71
C CYS A 235 8.08 -10.10 -15.20
N THR A 236 6.95 -9.69 -15.75
CA THR A 236 6.84 -9.23 -17.13
C THR A 236 7.21 -7.75 -17.22
N HIS A 237 8.06 -7.43 -18.18
CA HIS A 237 8.49 -6.07 -18.49
C HIS A 237 7.72 -5.54 -19.70
N TYR A 238 6.67 -4.73 -19.45
CA TYR A 238 5.87 -4.14 -20.53
C TYR A 238 6.55 -2.95 -21.18
N ASP A 239 7.27 -2.14 -20.41
CA ASP A 239 8.08 -1.06 -20.96
C ASP A 239 9.53 -1.53 -21.12
N THR A 240 9.86 -1.94 -22.33
CA THR A 240 11.19 -2.46 -22.66
C THR A 240 12.24 -1.36 -22.83
N SER A 241 11.86 -0.10 -22.76
CA SER A 241 12.80 1.05 -22.80
C SER A 241 13.46 1.31 -21.43
N LEU A 242 12.90 0.72 -20.36
CA LEU A 242 13.36 0.89 -18.99
C LEU A 242 14.24 -0.27 -18.54
N ALA A 243 15.24 0.06 -17.72
CA ALA A 243 15.95 -0.96 -16.93
C ALA A 243 15.11 -1.35 -15.71
N TYR A 244 15.20 -2.60 -15.27
CA TYR A 244 14.50 -3.13 -14.10
C TYR A 244 15.50 -3.66 -13.06
N PRO A 245 15.25 -3.49 -11.73
CA PRO A 245 14.09 -2.76 -11.17
C PRO A 245 14.24 -1.25 -11.31
N ASN A 246 13.10 -0.52 -11.27
CA ASN A 246 13.08 0.94 -11.31
C ASN A 246 11.94 1.53 -10.45
N ASN A 247 11.99 2.84 -10.21
CA ASN A 247 11.04 3.53 -9.34
C ASN A 247 9.61 3.67 -9.88
N LEU A 248 9.36 3.27 -11.12
CA LEU A 248 8.03 3.31 -11.75
C LEU A 248 7.33 1.96 -11.70
N TYR A 249 8.07 0.87 -11.89
CA TYR A 249 7.54 -0.47 -12.08
C TYR A 249 8.12 -1.50 -11.11
N GLY A 250 9.09 -1.16 -10.27
CA GLY A 250 9.82 -2.14 -9.48
C GLY A 250 10.47 -3.19 -10.38
N TYR A 251 10.29 -4.47 -10.05
CA TYR A 251 10.73 -5.60 -10.88
C TYR A 251 9.85 -5.87 -12.11
N GLY A 252 8.75 -5.12 -12.31
CA GLY A 252 7.79 -5.31 -13.39
C GLY A 252 6.45 -5.85 -12.91
N GLN A 253 5.58 -6.24 -13.84
CA GLN A 253 4.28 -6.81 -13.50
C GLN A 253 4.41 -8.28 -13.11
N ILE A 254 3.77 -8.65 -11.99
CA ILE A 254 3.78 -10.02 -11.49
C ILE A 254 3.26 -11.01 -12.53
N ASP A 255 4.03 -12.09 -12.75
CA ASP A 255 3.60 -13.28 -13.44
C ASP A 255 3.40 -14.40 -12.41
N VAL A 256 2.15 -14.68 -12.09
CA VAL A 256 1.77 -15.60 -11.01
C VAL A 256 2.20 -17.04 -11.35
N GLU A 257 2.06 -17.44 -12.62
CA GLU A 257 2.40 -18.80 -13.07
C GLU A 257 3.91 -19.01 -13.11
N SER A 258 4.64 -18.09 -13.74
CA SER A 258 6.10 -18.15 -13.80
C SER A 258 6.73 -18.12 -12.41
N GLY A 259 6.19 -17.29 -11.50
CA GLY A 259 6.61 -17.28 -10.11
C GLY A 259 6.35 -18.60 -9.39
N LEU A 260 5.19 -19.22 -9.58
CA LEU A 260 4.89 -20.54 -8.99
C LEU A 260 5.83 -21.61 -9.54
N ARG A 261 6.12 -21.60 -10.82
CA ARG A 261 7.09 -22.53 -11.44
C ARG A 261 8.49 -22.37 -10.84
N GLU A 262 8.94 -21.13 -10.59
CA GLU A 262 10.22 -20.85 -9.95
C GLU A 262 10.24 -21.36 -8.51
N VAL A 263 9.16 -21.18 -7.73
CA VAL A 263 9.03 -21.73 -6.37
C VAL A 263 9.15 -23.25 -6.36
N LEU A 264 8.46 -23.93 -7.27
CA LEU A 264 8.51 -25.39 -7.38
C LEU A 264 9.90 -25.89 -7.82
N ARG A 265 10.57 -25.18 -8.73
CA ARG A 265 11.94 -25.46 -9.15
C ARG A 265 12.92 -25.37 -7.97
N ARG A 266 12.83 -24.31 -7.15
CA ARG A 266 13.66 -24.16 -5.94
C ARG A 266 13.41 -25.26 -4.93
N LYS A 267 12.16 -25.63 -4.72
CA LYS A 267 11.78 -26.73 -3.82
C LYS A 267 12.39 -28.05 -4.30
N ALA A 268 12.34 -28.34 -5.59
CA ALA A 268 12.92 -29.53 -6.16
C ALA A 268 14.45 -29.55 -6.04
N ALA A 269 15.12 -28.40 -6.23
CA ALA A 269 16.55 -28.25 -6.03
C ALA A 269 16.97 -28.45 -4.57
N GLY A 270 16.21 -27.86 -3.63
CA GLY A 270 16.46 -28.02 -2.19
C GLY A 270 16.29 -29.45 -1.68
N ILE A 271 15.40 -30.26 -2.28
CA ILE A 271 15.27 -31.69 -1.94
C ILE A 271 16.54 -32.49 -2.36
N ARG A 272 17.20 -32.09 -3.44
CA ARG A 272 18.45 -32.73 -3.88
C ARG A 272 19.64 -32.38 -2.97
N GLU A 273 19.67 -31.21 -2.33
CA GLU A 273 20.75 -30.84 -1.40
C GLU A 273 20.62 -31.53 -0.04
N VAL A 274 19.41 -31.88 0.41
CA VAL A 274 19.19 -32.57 1.70
C VAL A 274 19.56 -34.05 1.64
N ASP A 275 19.52 -34.64 0.47
CA ASP A 275 19.94 -36.05 0.29
C ASP A 275 21.47 -36.24 0.25
N GLY A 276 22.25 -35.16 0.25
CA GLY A 276 23.70 -35.17 0.13
C GLY A 276 24.52 -34.88 1.40
N HIS A 277 23.94 -34.37 2.49
CA HIS A 277 24.68 -34.09 3.72
C HIS A 277 23.79 -34.26 4.95
N GLY A 278 24.21 -35.22 5.77
CA GLY A 278 23.57 -35.55 7.04
C GLY A 278 23.54 -34.37 8.03
N GLU A 279 22.49 -34.37 8.80
CA GLU A 279 22.32 -33.86 10.15
C GLU A 279 23.05 -32.56 10.51
N ASN A 280 22.38 -31.41 10.34
CA ASN A 280 22.41 -30.39 11.37
C ASN A 280 21.07 -29.63 11.44
N ARG A 281 20.03 -30.31 11.94
CA ARG A 281 18.87 -29.63 12.51
C ARG A 281 19.33 -28.95 13.78
N LEU A 282 19.68 -27.67 13.70
CA LEU A 282 19.58 -26.81 14.88
C LEU A 282 18.11 -26.82 15.29
N THR A 283 17.73 -27.76 16.14
CA THR A 283 16.44 -27.76 16.80
C THR A 283 16.41 -26.53 17.67
N ASP A 284 15.64 -25.51 17.26
CA ASP A 284 15.41 -24.35 18.09
C ASP A 284 14.71 -24.85 19.37
N ALA A 285 15.46 -24.89 20.46
CA ALA A 285 14.95 -25.38 21.73
C ALA A 285 13.89 -24.47 22.34
N ARG A 286 13.72 -23.26 21.79
CA ARG A 286 12.81 -22.26 22.34
C ARG A 286 11.35 -22.67 22.15
N ILE A 287 10.57 -22.36 23.17
CA ILE A 287 9.12 -22.56 23.24
C ILE A 287 8.47 -21.19 23.30
N PHE A 288 7.45 -20.99 22.48
CA PHE A 288 6.76 -19.72 22.34
C PHE A 288 5.30 -19.84 22.79
N LEU A 289 4.79 -18.76 23.36
CA LEU A 289 3.35 -18.53 23.55
C LEU A 289 2.68 -18.26 22.19
N LEU A 290 1.36 -18.30 22.13
CA LEU A 290 0.60 -17.97 20.91
C LEU A 290 0.76 -16.50 20.46
N ASP A 291 1.17 -15.62 21.36
CA ASP A 291 1.45 -14.21 21.09
C ASP A 291 2.89 -13.95 20.63
N GLY A 292 3.69 -15.03 20.40
CA GLY A 292 5.05 -14.95 19.90
C GLY A 292 6.12 -14.73 20.96
N ARG A 293 5.78 -14.50 22.24
CA ARG A 293 6.77 -14.36 23.32
C ARG A 293 7.42 -15.71 23.64
N CYS A 294 8.72 -15.69 23.87
CA CYS A 294 9.46 -16.90 24.30
C CYS A 294 9.08 -17.25 25.74
N ALA A 295 8.59 -18.47 25.94
CA ALA A 295 8.19 -19.02 27.24
C ALA A 295 9.30 -19.81 27.92
N GLY A 296 10.39 -20.15 27.18
CA GLY A 296 11.52 -20.93 27.70
C GLY A 296 12.09 -21.89 26.66
N THR A 297 12.98 -22.74 27.09
CA THR A 297 13.64 -23.77 26.25
C THR A 297 13.28 -25.20 26.68
N SER A 298 12.68 -25.38 27.86
CA SER A 298 12.22 -26.68 28.39
C SER A 298 10.69 -26.68 28.56
N GLN A 299 10.08 -27.85 28.36
CA GLN A 299 8.66 -28.06 28.67
C GLN A 299 8.41 -28.25 30.17
N GLU A 300 9.45 -28.57 30.94
CA GLU A 300 9.37 -28.67 32.40
C GLU A 300 9.21 -27.27 32.99
N GLY A 301 8.28 -27.13 33.92
CA GLY A 301 8.00 -25.83 34.56
C GLY A 301 7.08 -24.88 33.82
N LEU A 302 6.67 -25.19 32.57
CA LEU A 302 5.68 -24.36 31.88
C LEU A 302 4.30 -24.50 32.57
N PRO A 303 3.56 -23.41 32.77
CA PRO A 303 2.16 -23.45 33.16
C PRO A 303 1.28 -24.25 32.18
N ARG A 304 0.08 -24.63 32.63
CA ARG A 304 -0.92 -25.22 31.71
C ARG A 304 -1.24 -24.20 30.61
N GLY A 305 -1.23 -24.65 29.35
CA GLY A 305 -1.44 -23.73 28.24
C GLY A 305 -1.12 -24.33 26.89
N ILE A 306 -1.23 -23.48 25.86
CA ILE A 306 -0.94 -23.83 24.47
C ILE A 306 0.36 -23.13 24.07
N TYR A 307 1.27 -23.90 23.49
CA TYR A 307 2.63 -23.45 23.14
C TYR A 307 3.00 -23.88 21.73
N ILE A 308 4.01 -23.24 21.19
CA ILE A 308 4.64 -23.57 19.90
C ILE A 308 6.10 -23.93 20.13
N LYS A 309 6.52 -25.10 19.64
CA LYS A 309 7.91 -25.55 19.61
C LYS A 309 8.25 -26.12 18.24
N ASN A 310 9.35 -25.70 17.64
CA ASN A 310 9.77 -26.13 16.29
C ASN A 310 8.62 -26.00 15.26
N GLY A 311 7.88 -24.88 15.29
CA GLY A 311 6.73 -24.63 14.42
C GLY A 311 5.49 -25.51 14.66
N ARG A 312 5.49 -26.35 15.72
CA ARG A 312 4.37 -27.24 16.05
C ARG A 312 3.70 -26.80 17.36
N LYS A 313 2.38 -26.76 17.33
CA LYS A 313 1.55 -26.47 18.50
C LYS A 313 1.47 -27.69 19.41
N PHE A 314 1.63 -27.49 20.72
CA PHE A 314 1.38 -28.51 21.72
C PHE A 314 0.61 -27.92 22.92
N VAL A 315 -0.03 -28.80 23.69
CA VAL A 315 -0.81 -28.44 24.88
C VAL A 315 -0.10 -28.98 26.10
N LYS A 316 0.25 -28.11 27.05
CA LYS A 316 0.68 -28.51 28.39
C LYS A 316 -0.57 -28.67 29.27
N ARG A 317 -0.86 -29.88 29.70
CA ARG A 317 -1.97 -30.23 30.60
C ARG A 317 -1.58 -30.11 32.07
#